data_275da4d711a364b8742b70239a8bbd70
#
_entry.id   275da4d711a364b8742b70239a8bbd70
#
_cell.length_a   1.000
_cell.length_b   1.000
_cell.length_c   1.000
_cell.angle_alpha   90.00
_cell.angle_beta   90.00
_cell.angle_gamma   90.00
#
_symmetry.space_group_name_H-M   'P 1'
#
loop_
_entity.id
_entity.type
_entity.pdbx_description
1 polymer ?
#
loop_
_entity_poly.entity_id
_entity_poly.type
_entity_poly.pdbx_seq_one_letter_code
_entity_poly.pdbx_strand_id
1 'polypeptide(L)'
;MSEELITSAQNPKLKMLLSLQEKSRERRSSGLFVVEGRRELGHCLEAGFVPDTIFICPEIYDSNPPIISCHPERSEVSIPAGEGCTPFRSRTASDPTRAVETVKGTSSLSSFSVSGPPATVPRVARPSGGTPSPAGSPIPEGCKVFHVSRNVYEKIAYRGSTEGIIAEMKYKERRLEDIKLSKNPLVIVLESVEKPGNLGAVLRSADAAGADAVIICDPLTDLYNPNLIRASIGAIFSRQVAAASSEETIAWLKKNNIQILTAQLQDSSLYYDTPMTGPTAIVMGTESTGLTDIWRKAADKHIRIPMLGALDSLNVSVSAAILLFEAVRQRGGCFTEVPGL
;
A
#
# COMPACT_ATOMS: atom_id res chain seq x y z
N MET A 1 18.23 -8.89 30.67
CA MET A 1 18.97 -7.84 29.96
C MET A 1 18.62 -6.52 30.63
N SER A 2 19.60 -5.71 31.05
CA SER A 2 19.34 -4.40 31.66
C SER A 2 18.76 -3.49 30.59
N GLU A 3 17.55 -3.01 30.80
CA GLU A 3 16.89 -2.03 29.92
C GLU A 3 17.60 -0.68 30.10
N GLU A 4 18.39 -0.28 29.09
CA GLU A 4 19.11 0.99 29.10
C GLU A 4 18.12 2.11 28.75
N LEU A 5 17.88 3.02 29.71
CA LEU A 5 17.05 4.20 29.50
C LEU A 5 17.89 5.36 28.95
N ILE A 6 17.57 5.82 27.76
CA ILE A 6 18.21 6.97 27.11
C ILE A 6 17.41 8.24 27.47
N THR A 7 18.06 9.15 28.21
CA THR A 7 17.47 10.42 28.64
C THR A 7 18.05 11.65 27.95
N SER A 8 19.10 11.46 27.11
CA SER A 8 19.76 12.56 26.40
C SER A 8 19.68 12.37 24.89
N ALA A 9 19.20 13.37 24.18
CA ALA A 9 19.19 13.41 22.71
C ALA A 9 20.59 13.44 22.07
N GLN A 10 21.64 13.70 22.86
CA GLN A 10 23.05 13.68 22.40
C GLN A 10 23.64 12.26 22.34
N ASN A 11 22.88 11.24 22.73
CA ASN A 11 23.35 9.86 22.69
C ASN A 11 23.76 9.49 21.25
N PRO A 12 24.95 8.87 21.02
CA PRO A 12 25.41 8.49 19.70
C PRO A 12 24.44 7.60 18.92
N LYS A 13 23.68 6.73 19.61
CA LYS A 13 22.66 5.86 19.00
C LYS A 13 21.54 6.69 18.38
N LEU A 14 21.10 7.75 19.03
CA LEU A 14 20.07 8.65 18.51
C LEU A 14 20.58 9.54 17.37
N LYS A 15 21.86 9.91 17.38
CA LYS A 15 22.47 10.62 16.24
C LYS A 15 22.47 9.77 14.98
N MET A 16 22.73 8.48 15.12
CA MET A 16 22.66 7.52 13.98
C MET A 16 21.23 7.43 13.47
N LEU A 17 20.24 7.24 14.35
CA LEU A 17 18.82 7.21 14.01
C LEU A 17 18.40 8.45 13.21
N LEU A 18 18.72 9.65 13.71
CA LEU A 18 18.40 10.91 13.03
C LEU A 18 19.08 11.03 11.67
N SER A 19 20.34 10.59 11.56
CA SER A 19 21.05 10.57 10.28
C SER A 19 20.40 9.61 9.28
N LEU A 20 19.90 8.46 9.72
CA LEU A 20 19.15 7.51 8.88
C LEU A 20 17.79 8.08 8.45
N GLN A 21 17.12 8.87 9.28
CA GLN A 21 15.87 9.54 8.89
C GLN A 21 16.10 10.56 7.77
N GLU A 22 17.16 11.35 7.85
CA GLU A 22 17.39 12.47 6.95
C GLU A 22 18.12 12.08 5.67
N LYS A 23 19.17 11.22 5.76
CA LYS A 23 20.16 11.03 4.69
C LYS A 23 20.05 9.68 4.00
N SER A 24 19.67 9.68 2.73
CA SER A 24 19.62 8.43 1.93
C SER A 24 21.01 7.79 1.76
N ARG A 25 22.08 8.61 1.77
CA ARG A 25 23.47 8.12 1.72
C ARG A 25 23.79 7.25 2.93
N GLU A 26 23.41 7.71 4.14
CA GLU A 26 23.64 6.96 5.38
C GLU A 26 22.86 5.63 5.37
N ARG A 27 21.60 5.65 4.92
CA ARG A 27 20.82 4.42 4.78
C ARG A 27 21.50 3.41 3.87
N ARG A 28 21.98 3.87 2.70
CA ARG A 28 22.68 2.99 1.74
C ARG A 28 24.03 2.48 2.26
N SER A 29 24.82 3.34 2.92
CA SER A 29 26.15 2.96 3.42
C SER A 29 26.07 2.04 4.64
N SER A 30 25.11 2.24 5.53
CA SER A 30 24.93 1.41 6.72
C SER A 30 24.12 0.12 6.44
N GLY A 31 23.35 0.08 5.37
CA GLY A 31 22.39 -0.99 5.11
C GLY A 31 21.22 -0.99 6.12
N LEU A 32 20.91 0.19 6.72
CA LEU A 32 19.83 0.37 7.68
C LEU A 32 18.86 1.44 7.22
N PHE A 33 17.59 1.31 7.61
CA PHE A 33 16.57 2.33 7.41
C PHE A 33 15.64 2.42 8.62
N VAL A 34 14.84 3.48 8.70
CA VAL A 34 14.00 3.74 9.86
C VAL A 34 12.53 3.49 9.54
N VAL A 35 11.87 2.77 10.44
CA VAL A 35 10.42 2.58 10.46
C VAL A 35 9.88 3.16 11.76
N GLU A 36 8.88 4.03 11.66
CA GLU A 36 8.20 4.66 12.79
C GLU A 36 6.73 4.27 12.76
N GLY A 37 6.20 3.87 13.90
CA GLY A 37 4.81 3.44 14.07
C GLY A 37 4.64 1.92 14.13
N ARG A 38 3.63 1.50 14.90
CA ARG A 38 3.35 0.08 15.14
C ARG A 38 2.87 -0.64 13.89
N ARG A 39 2.01 0.01 13.11
CA ARG A 39 1.44 -0.57 11.92
C ARG A 39 2.48 -0.78 10.83
N GLU A 40 3.27 0.25 10.55
CA GLU A 40 4.35 0.21 9.58
C GLU A 40 5.41 -0.81 9.97
N LEU A 41 5.75 -0.88 11.27
CA LEU A 41 6.67 -1.89 11.79
C LEU A 41 6.07 -3.30 11.69
N GLY A 42 4.78 -3.48 11.99
CA GLY A 42 4.08 -4.75 11.83
C GLY A 42 4.20 -5.28 10.40
N HIS A 43 3.81 -4.47 9.40
CA HIS A 43 3.94 -4.85 7.99
C HIS A 43 5.38 -5.13 7.57
N CYS A 44 6.34 -4.40 8.14
CA CYS A 44 7.76 -4.61 7.87
C CYS A 44 8.24 -5.98 8.39
N LEU A 45 7.86 -6.35 9.60
CA LEU A 45 8.19 -7.64 10.22
C LEU A 45 7.49 -8.81 9.50
N GLU A 46 6.20 -8.68 9.19
CA GLU A 46 5.43 -9.68 8.42
C GLU A 46 6.05 -9.93 7.03
N ALA A 47 6.63 -8.90 6.41
CA ALA A 47 7.36 -9.01 5.15
C ALA A 47 8.77 -9.62 5.29
N GLY A 48 9.15 -10.04 6.51
CA GLY A 48 10.42 -10.71 6.79
C GLY A 48 11.63 -9.78 6.82
N PHE A 49 11.43 -8.49 7.14
CA PHE A 49 12.53 -7.60 7.46
C PHE A 49 13.02 -7.83 8.89
N VAL A 50 14.31 -7.65 9.10
CA VAL A 50 14.95 -7.90 10.39
C VAL A 50 15.28 -6.58 11.08
N PRO A 51 14.79 -6.34 12.31
CA PRO A 51 15.18 -5.18 13.09
C PRO A 51 16.63 -5.35 13.58
N ASP A 52 17.40 -4.25 13.58
CA ASP A 52 18.70 -4.14 14.24
C ASP A 52 18.54 -3.54 15.64
N THR A 53 17.82 -2.42 15.70
CA THR A 53 17.62 -1.67 16.95
C THR A 53 16.19 -1.15 17.03
N ILE A 54 15.58 -1.24 18.21
CA ILE A 54 14.24 -0.71 18.50
C ILE A 54 14.34 0.29 19.65
N PHE A 55 13.74 1.46 19.47
CA PHE A 55 13.58 2.50 20.49
C PHE A 55 12.11 2.55 20.91
N ILE A 56 11.84 2.40 22.20
CA ILE A 56 10.50 2.40 22.77
C ILE A 56 10.40 3.50 23.81
N CYS A 57 9.36 4.32 23.71
CA CYS A 57 8.95 5.22 24.77
C CYS A 57 7.78 4.58 25.53
N PRO A 58 7.97 3.97 26.70
CA PRO A 58 6.93 3.24 27.41
C PRO A 58 5.70 4.12 27.72
N GLU A 59 5.93 5.37 28.11
CA GLU A 59 4.87 6.33 28.44
C GLU A 59 3.87 6.56 27.29
N ILE A 60 4.36 6.52 26.03
CA ILE A 60 3.53 6.70 24.84
C ILE A 60 3.07 5.34 24.30
N TYR A 61 3.95 4.36 24.30
CA TYR A 61 3.70 3.03 23.77
C TYR A 61 2.58 2.32 24.51
N ASP A 62 2.60 2.33 25.85
CA ASP A 62 1.63 1.64 26.69
C ASP A 62 0.27 2.34 26.74
N SER A 63 0.25 3.67 26.50
CA SER A 63 -1.00 4.44 26.42
C SER A 63 -1.80 4.21 25.14
N ASN A 64 -1.18 3.66 24.09
CA ASN A 64 -1.83 3.36 22.81
C ASN A 64 -2.16 1.88 22.74
N PRO A 65 -3.43 1.47 22.68
CA PRO A 65 -3.77 0.06 22.51
C PRO A 65 -3.22 -0.47 21.20
N PRO A 66 -2.89 -1.78 21.10
CA PRO A 66 -2.45 -2.38 19.85
C PRO A 66 -3.54 -2.18 18.79
N ILE A 67 -3.14 -1.73 17.60
CA ILE A 67 -4.04 -1.69 16.44
C ILE A 67 -4.30 -3.15 16.10
N ILE A 68 -5.53 -3.60 16.32
CA ILE A 68 -5.97 -4.92 15.88
C ILE A 68 -5.88 -4.91 14.36
N SER A 69 -4.98 -5.71 13.80
CA SER A 69 -4.94 -5.95 12.36
C SER A 69 -6.25 -6.63 11.97
N CYS A 70 -7.11 -5.93 11.24
CA CYS A 70 -8.38 -6.45 10.73
C CYS A 70 -8.18 -7.29 9.46
N HIS A 71 -7.03 -7.91 9.26
CA HIS A 71 -6.86 -8.89 8.21
C HIS A 71 -6.96 -10.29 8.83
N PRO A 72 -8.05 -11.05 8.55
CA PRO A 72 -8.07 -12.47 8.86
C PRO A 72 -6.95 -13.15 8.06
N GLU A 73 -6.27 -14.09 8.71
CA GLU A 73 -5.29 -14.97 8.08
C GLU A 73 -5.87 -15.50 6.77
N ARG A 74 -5.12 -15.35 5.67
CA ARG A 74 -5.41 -16.05 4.43
C ARG A 74 -5.12 -17.54 4.63
N SER A 75 -6.02 -18.24 5.30
CA SER A 75 -6.13 -19.68 5.16
C SER A 75 -6.56 -19.97 3.72
N GLU A 76 -5.85 -20.85 3.05
CA GLU A 76 -6.22 -21.37 1.73
C GLU A 76 -7.63 -21.98 1.81
N VAL A 77 -8.62 -21.20 1.41
CA VAL A 77 -9.98 -21.72 1.23
C VAL A 77 -10.02 -22.36 -0.15
N SER A 78 -9.99 -23.67 -0.18
CA SER A 78 -10.36 -24.47 -1.33
C SER A 78 -11.79 -24.12 -1.74
N ILE A 79 -11.97 -23.48 -2.88
CA ILE A 79 -13.27 -23.14 -3.44
C ILE A 79 -13.88 -24.41 -4.01
N PRO A 80 -15.04 -24.90 -3.52
CA PRO A 80 -15.78 -25.97 -4.22
C PRO A 80 -16.32 -25.40 -5.54
N ALA A 81 -16.08 -26.11 -6.62
CA ALA A 81 -16.66 -25.82 -7.92
C ALA A 81 -18.17 -26.10 -7.88
N GLY A 82 -18.98 -25.07 -8.16
CA GLY A 82 -20.40 -25.27 -8.47
C GLY A 82 -21.28 -24.11 -8.02
N GLU A 83 -21.73 -23.40 -8.99
CA GLU A 83 -23.04 -22.84 -9.27
C GLU A 83 -22.94 -21.44 -9.87
N GLY A 84 -23.46 -21.32 -11.09
CA GLY A 84 -23.27 -20.20 -11.98
C GLY A 84 -23.95 -18.91 -11.53
N CYS A 85 -23.22 -17.83 -11.58
CA CYS A 85 -23.75 -16.47 -11.61
C CYS A 85 -24.44 -16.24 -12.95
N THR A 86 -25.76 -15.98 -12.93
CA THR A 86 -26.51 -15.54 -14.10
C THR A 86 -26.08 -14.14 -14.53
N PRO A 87 -25.84 -13.90 -15.82
CA PRO A 87 -25.42 -12.59 -16.29
C PRO A 87 -26.57 -11.59 -16.22
N PHE A 88 -26.25 -10.39 -15.74
CA PHE A 88 -27.15 -9.24 -15.75
C PHE A 88 -27.52 -8.89 -17.20
N ARG A 89 -28.78 -9.12 -17.58
CA ARG A 89 -29.31 -8.75 -18.89
C ARG A 89 -29.39 -7.23 -19.02
N SER A 90 -28.67 -6.69 -19.99
CA SER A 90 -28.85 -5.33 -20.48
C SER A 90 -30.25 -5.15 -21.04
N ARG A 91 -31.03 -4.26 -20.48
CA ARG A 91 -32.28 -3.79 -21.11
C ARG A 91 -31.92 -2.78 -22.19
N THR A 92 -32.15 -3.15 -23.42
CA THR A 92 -32.14 -2.27 -24.58
C THR A 92 -33.25 -1.23 -24.44
N ALA A 93 -32.89 0.02 -24.67
CA ALA A 93 -33.83 1.13 -24.75
C ALA A 93 -34.64 1.05 -26.06
N SER A 94 -35.97 1.04 -25.94
CA SER A 94 -36.85 1.52 -26.98
C SER A 94 -38.18 1.87 -26.33
N ASP A 95 -38.53 3.11 -26.23
CA ASP A 95 -39.69 3.81 -26.76
C ASP A 95 -40.02 5.11 -25.94
N PRO A 96 -40.10 6.29 -26.58
CA PRO A 96 -40.48 7.52 -25.90
C PRO A 96 -41.89 7.87 -26.24
N THR A 97 -42.88 7.55 -25.38
CA THR A 97 -44.17 8.28 -25.29
C THR A 97 -44.98 7.77 -24.11
N ARG A 98 -45.09 8.56 -23.03
CA ARG A 98 -46.30 8.78 -22.29
C ARG A 98 -46.14 9.76 -21.10
N ALA A 99 -46.83 10.85 -21.28
CA ALA A 99 -47.58 11.68 -20.34
C ALA A 99 -47.21 11.73 -18.84
N VAL A 100 -47.04 12.97 -18.45
CA VAL A 100 -47.03 13.56 -17.10
C VAL A 100 -48.33 13.22 -16.35
N GLU A 101 -48.18 12.67 -15.14
CA GLU A 101 -49.19 12.81 -14.09
C GLU A 101 -48.52 13.14 -12.75
N THR A 102 -48.97 14.28 -12.22
CA THR A 102 -48.55 14.85 -10.94
C THR A 102 -49.36 14.19 -9.83
N VAL A 103 -48.74 13.55 -8.86
CA VAL A 103 -49.41 13.19 -7.59
C VAL A 103 -48.62 13.78 -6.42
N LYS A 104 -49.27 14.75 -5.77
CA LYS A 104 -48.93 15.24 -4.44
C LYS A 104 -49.32 14.17 -3.40
N GLY A 105 -48.42 13.85 -2.49
CA GLY A 105 -48.73 13.00 -1.34
C GLY A 105 -47.72 13.23 -0.23
N THR A 106 -48.15 14.02 0.76
CA THR A 106 -47.52 14.20 2.08
C THR A 106 -47.77 12.98 2.95
N SER A 107 -46.78 12.44 3.65
CA SER A 107 -46.93 12.04 5.06
C SER A 107 -45.69 11.32 5.65
N SER A 108 -45.26 11.89 6.75
CA SER A 108 -44.87 11.31 8.05
C SER A 108 -43.72 10.32 8.15
N LEU A 109 -42.63 10.84 8.71
CA LEU A 109 -41.54 10.11 9.37
C LEU A 109 -42.04 9.38 10.62
N SER A 110 -41.88 8.07 10.68
CA SER A 110 -42.00 7.30 11.92
C SER A 110 -40.60 6.84 12.36
N SER A 111 -40.21 7.31 13.53
CA SER A 111 -39.01 6.95 14.27
C SER A 111 -39.08 5.52 14.80
N PHE A 112 -38.12 4.66 14.44
CA PHE A 112 -37.88 3.39 15.12
C PHE A 112 -36.74 3.55 16.12
N SER A 113 -37.06 3.50 17.41
CA SER A 113 -36.09 3.36 18.51
C SER A 113 -35.92 1.88 18.82
N VAL A 114 -34.69 1.38 18.72
CA VAL A 114 -34.31 0.06 19.24
C VAL A 114 -33.47 0.25 20.48
N SER A 115 -34.04 -0.05 21.64
CA SER A 115 -33.37 -0.13 22.93
C SER A 115 -33.11 -1.59 23.27
N GLY A 116 -31.83 -1.96 23.38
CA GLY A 116 -31.38 -3.22 23.96
C GLY A 116 -29.99 -3.03 24.56
N PRO A 117 -29.71 -3.58 25.77
CA PRO A 117 -28.42 -3.40 26.43
C PRO A 117 -27.30 -4.21 25.76
N PRO A 118 -26.05 -3.73 25.80
CA PRO A 118 -24.93 -4.43 25.17
C PRO A 118 -24.58 -5.71 25.98
N ALA A 119 -24.40 -6.81 25.25
CA ALA A 119 -23.95 -8.08 25.81
C ALA A 119 -22.51 -7.99 26.32
N THR A 120 -22.29 -8.34 27.56
CA THR A 120 -20.97 -8.47 28.20
C THR A 120 -20.22 -9.68 27.66
N VAL A 121 -19.10 -9.43 26.96
CA VAL A 121 -18.17 -10.49 26.52
C VAL A 121 -17.23 -10.85 27.67
N PRO A 122 -17.00 -12.15 27.98
CA PRO A 122 -16.13 -12.55 29.09
C PRO A 122 -14.67 -12.23 28.80
N ARG A 123 -13.99 -11.61 29.79
CA ARG A 123 -12.56 -11.31 29.77
C ARG A 123 -11.76 -12.62 29.90
N VAL A 124 -11.01 -12.97 28.87
CA VAL A 124 -10.01 -14.05 28.95
C VAL A 124 -8.79 -13.53 29.71
N ALA A 125 -8.38 -14.28 30.74
CA ALA A 125 -7.22 -13.94 31.59
C ALA A 125 -5.92 -14.05 30.77
N ARG A 126 -5.06 -13.02 30.92
CA ARG A 126 -3.70 -12.98 30.34
C ARG A 126 -2.76 -13.90 31.12
N PRO A 127 -1.87 -14.66 30.44
CA PRO A 127 -0.74 -15.30 31.12
C PRO A 127 0.29 -14.22 31.53
N SER A 128 0.76 -14.33 32.77
CA SER A 128 1.78 -13.46 33.35
C SER A 128 3.17 -13.79 32.81
N GLY A 129 3.91 -12.76 32.37
CA GLY A 129 5.36 -12.77 32.25
C GLY A 129 5.90 -12.81 30.81
N GLY A 130 6.07 -11.63 30.22
CA GLY A 130 6.82 -11.37 28.98
C GLY A 130 6.45 -9.98 28.49
N THR A 131 7.44 -9.13 28.22
CA THR A 131 7.22 -7.82 27.58
C THR A 131 6.52 -8.05 26.24
N PRO A 132 5.36 -7.44 25.98
CA PRO A 132 4.66 -7.65 24.71
C PRO A 132 5.49 -7.12 23.54
N SER A 133 5.69 -7.96 22.55
CA SER A 133 6.27 -7.61 21.25
C SER A 133 5.45 -6.52 20.58
N PRO A 134 6.08 -5.59 19.84
CA PRO A 134 5.41 -4.44 19.19
C PRO A 134 4.32 -4.80 18.17
N ALA A 135 4.26 -6.04 17.70
CA ALA A 135 3.30 -6.51 16.69
C ALA A 135 2.73 -7.91 17.01
N GLY A 136 2.80 -8.35 18.28
CA GLY A 136 2.37 -9.70 18.63
C GLY A 136 3.37 -10.80 18.25
N SER A 137 4.41 -10.51 17.47
CA SER A 137 5.50 -11.42 17.15
C SER A 137 6.68 -11.21 18.10
N PRO A 138 7.39 -12.27 18.53
CA PRO A 138 8.55 -12.11 19.40
C PRO A 138 9.63 -11.26 18.72
N ILE A 139 10.24 -10.35 19.49
CA ILE A 139 11.39 -9.57 18.99
C ILE A 139 12.49 -10.59 18.61
N PRO A 140 13.02 -10.53 17.37
CA PRO A 140 14.03 -11.49 16.91
C PRO A 140 15.28 -11.48 17.80
N GLU A 141 15.89 -12.66 17.99
CA GLU A 141 17.16 -12.75 18.70
C GLU A 141 18.24 -11.86 18.07
N GLY A 142 18.98 -11.14 18.91
CA GLY A 142 20.03 -10.21 18.46
C GLY A 142 19.56 -8.77 18.19
N CYS A 143 18.26 -8.47 18.26
CA CYS A 143 17.76 -7.11 18.20
C CYS A 143 18.06 -6.36 19.50
N LYS A 144 18.62 -5.14 19.39
CA LYS A 144 18.86 -4.25 20.54
C LYS A 144 17.59 -3.45 20.85
N VAL A 145 17.18 -3.42 22.11
CA VAL A 145 16.03 -2.62 22.55
C VAL A 145 16.50 -1.57 23.55
N PHE A 146 16.12 -0.31 23.29
CA PHE A 146 16.41 0.81 24.16
C PHE A 146 15.12 1.51 24.56
N HIS A 147 15.00 1.83 25.83
CA HIS A 147 13.95 2.71 26.30
C HIS A 147 14.39 4.17 26.18
N VAL A 148 13.49 5.03 25.75
CA VAL A 148 13.73 6.47 25.62
C VAL A 148 12.70 7.25 26.44
N SER A 149 13.12 8.32 27.09
CA SER A 149 12.19 9.21 27.79
C SER A 149 11.30 9.95 26.79
N ARG A 150 10.13 10.38 27.21
CA ARG A 150 9.17 11.11 26.37
C ARG A 150 9.78 12.34 25.71
N ASN A 151 10.53 13.15 26.46
CA ASN A 151 11.20 14.35 25.94
C ASN A 151 12.24 14.02 24.84
N VAL A 152 12.88 12.86 24.92
CA VAL A 152 13.81 12.40 23.90
C VAL A 152 13.05 11.88 22.70
N TYR A 153 12.01 11.08 22.95
CA TYR A 153 11.18 10.52 21.90
C TYR A 153 10.56 11.59 20.99
N GLU A 154 9.98 12.65 21.58
CA GLU A 154 9.40 13.77 20.84
C GLU A 154 10.40 14.51 19.94
N LYS A 155 11.71 14.43 20.26
CA LYS A 155 12.79 15.03 19.45
C LYS A 155 13.27 14.13 18.33
N ILE A 156 13.16 12.82 18.46
CA ILE A 156 13.62 11.84 17.46
C ILE A 156 12.48 11.34 16.58
N ALA A 157 11.25 11.53 17.00
CA ALA A 157 10.08 11.22 16.20
C ALA A 157 10.02 12.15 14.98
N TYR A 158 9.83 11.58 13.82
CA TYR A 158 9.85 12.32 12.55
C TYR A 158 8.72 13.35 12.44
N ARG A 159 7.59 13.08 13.10
CA ARG A 159 6.47 14.04 13.28
C ARG A 159 5.73 13.70 14.57
N GLY A 160 5.41 14.70 15.36
CA GLY A 160 4.90 14.63 16.74
C GLY A 160 3.64 13.81 17.07
N SER A 161 3.13 12.97 16.19
CA SER A 161 2.06 12.02 16.47
C SER A 161 2.60 10.60 16.27
N THR A 162 3.08 9.99 17.34
CA THR A 162 3.79 8.73 17.23
C THR A 162 3.29 7.75 18.28
N GLU A 163 3.33 6.47 17.92
CA GLU A 163 2.82 5.37 18.71
C GLU A 163 3.85 4.85 19.74
N GLY A 164 4.89 5.65 20.01
CA GLY A 164 5.90 5.33 21.02
C GLY A 164 6.96 4.31 20.60
N ILE A 165 7.11 4.03 19.29
CA ILE A 165 8.06 3.06 18.78
C ILE A 165 8.71 3.53 17.49
N ILE A 166 10.04 3.38 17.42
CA ILE A 166 10.86 3.60 16.22
C ILE A 166 11.84 2.43 16.09
N ALA A 167 12.02 1.88 14.90
CA ALA A 167 12.94 0.78 14.65
C ALA A 167 13.93 1.11 13.54
N GLU A 168 15.20 0.75 13.73
CA GLU A 168 16.20 0.64 12.69
C GLU A 168 16.14 -0.77 12.11
N MET A 169 15.86 -0.87 10.81
CA MET A 169 15.64 -2.12 10.10
C MET A 169 16.76 -2.38 9.10
N LYS A 170 17.14 -3.64 8.91
CA LYS A 170 18.15 -4.03 7.91
C LYS A 170 17.56 -3.97 6.51
N TYR A 171 18.34 -3.47 5.55
CA TYR A 171 17.99 -3.49 4.12
C TYR A 171 17.73 -4.90 3.64
N LYS A 172 16.74 -5.03 2.78
CA LYS A 172 16.47 -6.22 2.00
C LYS A 172 16.52 -5.85 0.54
N GLU A 173 17.39 -6.46 -0.21
CA GLU A 173 17.40 -6.31 -1.67
C GLU A 173 16.08 -6.84 -2.25
N ARG A 174 15.57 -6.13 -3.25
CA ARG A 174 14.31 -6.47 -3.92
C ARG A 174 14.54 -6.43 -5.41
N ARG A 175 14.71 -7.60 -6.00
CA ARG A 175 15.01 -7.77 -7.43
C ARG A 175 13.77 -8.21 -8.18
N LEU A 176 13.75 -7.98 -9.50
CA LEU A 176 12.67 -8.44 -10.37
C LEU A 176 12.49 -9.97 -10.33
N GLU A 177 13.59 -10.71 -10.21
CA GLU A 177 13.60 -12.18 -10.17
C GLU A 177 12.95 -12.75 -8.91
N ASP A 178 12.91 -11.98 -7.82
CA ASP A 178 12.30 -12.39 -6.55
C ASP A 178 10.77 -12.24 -6.56
N ILE A 179 10.20 -11.59 -7.57
CA ILE A 179 8.76 -11.36 -7.71
C ILE A 179 8.06 -12.66 -8.06
N LYS A 180 7.12 -13.05 -7.23
CA LYS A 180 6.23 -14.21 -7.45
C LYS A 180 4.95 -13.73 -8.13
N LEU A 181 4.76 -14.12 -9.36
CA LEU A 181 3.59 -13.77 -10.16
C LEU A 181 2.46 -14.80 -9.96
N SER A 182 1.22 -14.31 -9.91
CA SER A 182 0.02 -15.16 -10.03
C SER A 182 -0.11 -15.70 -11.45
N LYS A 183 -1.11 -16.54 -11.70
CA LYS A 183 -1.42 -17.04 -13.06
C LYS A 183 -1.83 -15.93 -14.02
N ASN A 184 -2.42 -14.88 -13.51
CA ASN A 184 -2.90 -13.72 -14.28
C ASN A 184 -2.44 -12.42 -13.60
N PRO A 185 -1.13 -12.09 -13.69
CA PRO A 185 -0.56 -11.02 -12.92
C PRO A 185 -1.08 -9.63 -13.35
N LEU A 186 -1.27 -8.77 -12.35
CA LEU A 186 -1.46 -7.34 -12.50
C LEU A 186 -0.25 -6.63 -11.90
N VAL A 187 0.48 -5.92 -12.74
CA VAL A 187 1.68 -5.19 -12.33
C VAL A 187 1.49 -3.70 -12.60
N ILE A 188 1.94 -2.86 -11.69
CA ILE A 188 2.05 -1.42 -11.98
C ILE A 188 3.52 -1.04 -12.03
N VAL A 189 3.89 -0.28 -13.06
CA VAL A 189 5.25 0.21 -13.29
C VAL A 189 5.23 1.74 -13.25
N LEU A 190 6.16 2.31 -12.48
CA LEU A 190 6.29 3.75 -12.30
C LEU A 190 7.68 4.18 -12.76
N GLU A 191 7.75 4.92 -13.87
CA GLU A 191 9.01 5.46 -14.38
C GLU A 191 9.30 6.80 -13.74
N SER A 192 10.45 6.92 -13.06
CA SER A 192 11.00 8.17 -12.51
C SER A 192 10.05 8.99 -11.63
N VAL A 193 9.12 8.34 -10.93
CA VAL A 193 8.20 9.05 -10.02
C VAL A 193 8.98 9.54 -8.79
N GLU A 194 9.04 10.87 -8.62
CA GLU A 194 9.88 11.51 -7.61
C GLU A 194 9.21 11.67 -6.23
N LYS A 195 7.92 12.05 -6.22
CA LYS A 195 7.22 12.47 -5.00
C LYS A 195 6.86 11.28 -4.11
N PRO A 196 7.42 11.17 -2.88
CA PRO A 196 7.10 10.07 -1.97
C PRO A 196 5.60 9.93 -1.67
N GLY A 197 4.85 11.06 -1.66
CA GLY A 197 3.40 11.04 -1.46
C GLY A 197 2.65 10.35 -2.60
N ASN A 198 3.00 10.63 -3.86
CA ASN A 198 2.38 9.99 -5.02
C ASN A 198 2.71 8.50 -5.04
N LEU A 199 3.98 8.17 -4.83
CA LEU A 199 4.44 6.78 -4.79
C LEU A 199 3.75 6.00 -3.67
N GLY A 200 3.64 6.59 -2.48
CA GLY A 200 2.92 5.99 -1.36
C GLY A 200 1.43 5.76 -1.64
N ALA A 201 0.77 6.70 -2.32
CA ALA A 201 -0.63 6.56 -2.72
C ALA A 201 -0.82 5.47 -3.77
N VAL A 202 0.09 5.36 -4.76
CA VAL A 202 0.07 4.26 -5.75
C VAL A 202 0.25 2.90 -5.07
N LEU A 203 1.20 2.78 -4.13
CA LEU A 203 1.41 1.55 -3.37
C LEU A 203 0.15 1.11 -2.62
N ARG A 204 -0.59 2.04 -2.02
CA ARG A 204 -1.87 1.76 -1.37
C ARG A 204 -2.94 1.32 -2.36
N SER A 205 -3.03 1.97 -3.51
CA SER A 205 -3.97 1.60 -4.57
C SER A 205 -3.66 0.22 -5.15
N ALA A 206 -2.38 -0.09 -5.34
CA ALA A 206 -1.90 -1.40 -5.79
C ALA A 206 -2.23 -2.50 -4.77
N ASP A 207 -2.09 -2.19 -3.48
CA ASP A 207 -2.48 -3.10 -2.39
C ASP A 207 -3.99 -3.36 -2.43
N ALA A 208 -4.81 -2.32 -2.49
CA ALA A 208 -6.26 -2.42 -2.55
C ALA A 208 -6.76 -3.15 -3.80
N ALA A 209 -6.10 -2.97 -4.95
CA ALA A 209 -6.43 -3.65 -6.20
C ALA A 209 -5.91 -5.10 -6.28
N GLY A 210 -5.16 -5.56 -5.28
CA GLY A 210 -4.56 -6.90 -5.30
C GLY A 210 -3.49 -7.07 -6.36
N ALA A 211 -2.79 -6.00 -6.77
CA ALA A 211 -1.70 -6.09 -7.75
C ALA A 211 -0.59 -7.03 -7.27
N ASP A 212 -0.02 -7.83 -8.18
CA ASP A 212 1.05 -8.78 -7.87
C ASP A 212 2.36 -8.06 -7.49
N ALA A 213 2.67 -6.98 -8.20
CA ALA A 213 3.89 -6.22 -7.97
C ALA A 213 3.75 -4.74 -8.32
N VAL A 214 4.60 -3.93 -7.68
CA VAL A 214 4.87 -2.53 -8.03
C VAL A 214 6.35 -2.43 -8.41
N ILE A 215 6.65 -2.03 -9.64
CA ILE A 215 8.03 -1.86 -10.12
C ILE A 215 8.30 -0.38 -10.28
N ILE A 216 9.39 0.09 -9.67
CA ILE A 216 9.80 1.48 -9.73
C ILE A 216 11.05 1.54 -10.60
N CYS A 217 10.89 2.08 -11.81
CA CYS A 217 11.96 2.21 -12.77
C CYS A 217 12.72 3.51 -12.58
N ASP A 218 14.04 3.42 -12.66
CA ASP A 218 14.95 4.56 -12.56
C ASP A 218 14.61 5.47 -11.36
N PRO A 219 14.58 4.91 -10.13
CA PRO A 219 14.05 5.57 -8.96
C PRO A 219 14.85 6.83 -8.62
N LEU A 220 14.18 7.96 -8.57
CA LEU A 220 14.72 9.23 -8.09
C LEU A 220 14.56 9.39 -6.57
N THR A 221 13.73 8.56 -5.97
CA THR A 221 13.48 8.52 -4.52
C THR A 221 13.99 7.20 -3.94
N ASP A 222 14.63 7.28 -2.78
CA ASP A 222 15.01 6.12 -1.99
C ASP A 222 13.75 5.37 -1.48
N LEU A 223 13.64 4.09 -1.80
CA LEU A 223 12.50 3.25 -1.40
C LEU A 223 12.32 3.14 0.11
N TYR A 224 13.40 3.31 0.87
CA TYR A 224 13.38 3.31 2.33
C TYR A 224 13.35 4.73 2.93
N ASN A 225 12.93 5.72 2.14
CA ASN A 225 12.68 7.06 2.64
C ASN A 225 11.52 7.03 3.67
N PRO A 226 11.71 7.57 4.88
CA PRO A 226 10.67 7.59 5.91
C PRO A 226 9.35 8.22 5.46
N ASN A 227 9.40 9.26 4.60
CA ASN A 227 8.20 9.86 4.03
C ASN A 227 7.43 8.89 3.13
N LEU A 228 8.13 8.04 2.36
CA LEU A 228 7.50 7.04 1.51
C LEU A 228 6.87 5.91 2.34
N ILE A 229 7.60 5.40 3.33
CA ILE A 229 7.10 4.37 4.24
C ILE A 229 5.79 4.84 4.89
N ARG A 230 5.79 6.06 5.41
CA ARG A 230 4.62 6.66 6.04
C ARG A 230 3.48 6.94 5.05
N ALA A 231 3.78 7.54 3.88
CA ALA A 231 2.76 7.84 2.87
C ALA A 231 2.06 6.57 2.35
N SER A 232 2.80 5.46 2.29
CA SER A 232 2.26 4.16 1.91
C SER A 232 1.52 3.44 3.05
N ILE A 233 1.60 3.94 4.29
CA ILE A 233 1.04 3.28 5.49
C ILE A 233 1.60 1.85 5.63
N GLY A 234 2.87 1.64 5.27
CA GLY A 234 3.51 0.32 5.26
C GLY A 234 3.20 -0.54 4.02
N ALA A 235 2.37 -0.10 3.06
CA ALA A 235 2.09 -0.88 1.85
C ALA A 235 3.35 -1.18 1.03
N ILE A 236 4.42 -0.39 1.18
CA ILE A 236 5.72 -0.69 0.61
C ILE A 236 6.30 -2.02 1.10
N PHE A 237 5.87 -2.53 2.24
CA PHE A 237 6.29 -3.81 2.79
C PHE A 237 5.31 -4.93 2.45
N SER A 238 4.00 -4.65 2.41
CA SER A 238 2.95 -5.65 2.17
C SER A 238 2.87 -6.13 0.72
N ARG A 239 3.39 -5.35 -0.24
CA ARG A 239 3.42 -5.71 -1.65
C ARG A 239 4.83 -6.04 -2.12
N GLN A 240 4.91 -6.80 -3.22
CA GLN A 240 6.18 -7.06 -3.89
C GLN A 240 6.59 -5.79 -4.65
N VAL A 241 7.54 -5.06 -4.09
CA VAL A 241 8.06 -3.82 -4.67
C VAL A 241 9.49 -4.08 -5.10
N ALA A 242 9.82 -3.81 -6.36
CA ALA A 242 11.17 -3.89 -6.89
C ALA A 242 11.59 -2.55 -7.50
N ALA A 243 12.89 -2.31 -7.52
CA ALA A 243 13.51 -1.21 -8.25
C ALA A 243 14.45 -1.78 -9.30
N ALA A 244 14.34 -1.29 -10.54
CA ALA A 244 15.17 -1.73 -11.66
C ALA A 244 15.30 -0.61 -12.69
N SER A 245 16.09 -0.79 -13.73
CA SER A 245 16.05 0.11 -14.89
C SER A 245 14.82 -0.15 -15.76
N SER A 246 14.48 0.81 -16.60
CA SER A 246 13.40 0.66 -17.58
C SER A 246 13.69 -0.49 -18.54
N GLU A 247 14.93 -0.65 -19.01
CA GLU A 247 15.35 -1.73 -19.91
C GLU A 247 15.19 -3.11 -19.27
N GLU A 248 15.67 -3.29 -18.04
CA GLU A 248 15.56 -4.54 -17.29
C GLU A 248 14.09 -4.91 -17.06
N THR A 249 13.27 -3.93 -16.71
CA THR A 249 11.83 -4.13 -16.47
C THR A 249 11.10 -4.52 -17.74
N ILE A 250 11.36 -3.87 -18.87
CA ILE A 250 10.77 -4.22 -20.17
C ILE A 250 11.17 -5.65 -20.55
N ALA A 251 12.44 -6.01 -20.40
CA ALA A 251 12.91 -7.37 -20.70
C ALA A 251 12.23 -8.41 -19.80
N TRP A 252 12.08 -8.10 -18.51
CA TRP A 252 11.41 -8.98 -17.56
C TRP A 252 9.92 -9.14 -17.84
N LEU A 253 9.18 -8.07 -18.19
CA LEU A 253 7.77 -8.12 -18.57
C LEU A 253 7.56 -8.99 -19.81
N LYS A 254 8.37 -8.78 -20.87
CA LYS A 254 8.31 -9.57 -22.08
C LYS A 254 8.63 -11.06 -21.87
N LYS A 255 9.64 -11.35 -21.06
CA LYS A 255 10.00 -12.73 -20.66
C LYS A 255 8.84 -13.45 -19.98
N ASN A 256 8.03 -12.74 -19.21
CA ASN A 256 6.88 -13.29 -18.48
C ASN A 256 5.56 -13.20 -19.27
N ASN A 257 5.60 -12.80 -20.56
CA ASN A 257 4.43 -12.62 -21.42
C ASN A 257 3.36 -11.70 -20.81
N ILE A 258 3.79 -10.62 -20.17
CA ILE A 258 2.92 -9.61 -19.56
C ILE A 258 2.71 -8.48 -20.57
N GLN A 259 1.45 -8.22 -20.94
CA GLN A 259 1.08 -7.11 -21.82
C GLN A 259 1.49 -5.78 -21.20
N ILE A 260 2.13 -4.91 -21.99
CA ILE A 260 2.61 -3.58 -21.57
C ILE A 260 1.61 -2.52 -22.06
N LEU A 261 0.89 -1.90 -21.13
CA LEU A 261 -0.03 -0.79 -21.38
C LEU A 261 0.56 0.49 -20.82
N THR A 262 0.92 1.44 -21.70
CA THR A 262 1.44 2.76 -21.27
C THR A 262 0.32 3.78 -21.18
N ALA A 263 0.25 4.48 -20.03
CA ALA A 263 -0.69 5.58 -19.83
C ALA A 263 -0.11 6.87 -20.41
N GLN A 264 -0.67 7.33 -21.54
CA GLN A 264 -0.25 8.53 -22.25
C GLN A 264 -1.40 9.13 -23.09
N LEU A 265 -1.28 10.38 -23.49
CA LEU A 265 -2.32 11.04 -24.28
C LEU A 265 -2.22 10.75 -25.78
N GLN A 266 -0.99 10.79 -26.34
CA GLN A 266 -0.76 10.65 -27.78
C GLN A 266 -0.95 9.19 -28.20
N ASP A 267 -1.52 9.00 -29.41
CA ASP A 267 -1.69 7.70 -30.09
C ASP A 267 -2.34 6.60 -29.20
N SER A 268 -3.25 7.02 -28.32
CA SER A 268 -3.81 6.16 -27.28
C SER A 268 -5.31 5.89 -27.49
N SER A 269 -5.74 4.71 -27.08
CA SER A 269 -7.14 4.31 -26.98
C SER A 269 -7.71 4.63 -25.60
N LEU A 270 -9.03 4.65 -25.47
CA LEU A 270 -9.65 4.80 -24.14
C LEU A 270 -9.35 3.55 -23.29
N TYR A 271 -9.03 3.76 -22.03
CA TYR A 271 -8.57 2.68 -21.14
C TYR A 271 -9.62 1.57 -20.97
N TYR A 272 -10.90 1.93 -20.96
CA TYR A 272 -11.99 0.96 -20.80
C TYR A 272 -12.31 0.16 -22.07
N ASP A 273 -11.82 0.60 -23.25
CA ASP A 273 -11.92 -0.13 -24.52
C ASP A 273 -10.71 -1.08 -24.74
N THR A 274 -9.74 -1.05 -23.82
CA THR A 274 -8.54 -1.88 -23.91
C THR A 274 -8.67 -3.11 -23.01
N PRO A 275 -8.51 -4.34 -23.54
CA PRO A 275 -8.57 -5.56 -22.73
C PRO A 275 -7.45 -5.61 -21.67
N MET A 276 -7.84 -5.82 -20.40
CA MET A 276 -6.96 -6.00 -19.25
C MET A 276 -7.24 -7.31 -18.50
N THR A 277 -7.90 -8.26 -19.15
CA THR A 277 -8.30 -9.55 -18.57
C THR A 277 -7.15 -10.54 -18.43
N GLY A 278 -6.12 -10.42 -19.28
CA GLY A 278 -4.89 -11.24 -19.23
C GLY A 278 -3.79 -10.64 -18.33
N PRO A 279 -2.59 -11.27 -18.32
CA PRO A 279 -1.40 -10.71 -17.68
C PRO A 279 -1.13 -9.29 -18.17
N THR A 280 -1.11 -8.31 -17.26
CA THR A 280 -1.09 -6.89 -17.65
C THR A 280 -0.16 -6.09 -16.75
N ALA A 281 0.70 -5.28 -17.35
CA ALA A 281 1.46 -4.22 -16.71
C ALA A 281 0.92 -2.85 -17.15
N ILE A 282 0.56 -2.02 -16.19
CA ILE A 282 0.17 -0.62 -16.41
C ILE A 282 1.40 0.23 -16.11
N VAL A 283 1.86 0.97 -17.12
CA VAL A 283 3.09 1.77 -17.03
C VAL A 283 2.74 3.25 -17.01
N MET A 284 3.26 3.96 -16.02
CA MET A 284 3.00 5.37 -15.80
C MET A 284 4.32 6.14 -15.65
N GLY A 285 4.40 7.29 -16.30
CA GLY A 285 5.54 8.20 -16.22
C GLY A 285 5.35 9.32 -15.20
N THR A 286 6.25 10.28 -15.26
CA THR A 286 6.20 11.49 -14.43
C THR A 286 5.03 12.40 -14.83
N GLU A 287 4.60 13.25 -13.90
CA GLU A 287 3.54 14.26 -14.16
C GLU A 287 3.98 15.32 -15.18
N SER A 288 5.29 15.59 -15.29
CA SER A 288 5.83 16.69 -16.10
C SER A 288 6.20 16.30 -17.52
N THR A 289 6.83 15.13 -17.70
CA THR A 289 7.39 14.69 -18.99
C THR A 289 6.72 13.44 -19.53
N GLY A 290 5.88 12.79 -18.74
CA GLY A 290 5.27 11.51 -19.08
C GLY A 290 6.28 10.39 -19.15
N LEU A 291 6.05 9.43 -20.03
CA LEU A 291 6.92 8.27 -20.27
C LEU A 291 8.00 8.58 -21.30
N THR A 292 9.17 7.99 -21.10
CA THR A 292 10.25 8.06 -22.10
C THR A 292 9.94 7.21 -23.34
N ASP A 293 10.70 7.46 -24.43
CA ASP A 293 10.51 6.77 -25.71
C ASP A 293 10.75 5.27 -25.64
N ILE A 294 11.57 4.80 -24.69
CA ILE A 294 11.81 3.36 -24.50
C ILE A 294 10.51 2.62 -24.14
N TRP A 295 9.70 3.21 -23.27
CA TRP A 295 8.41 2.66 -22.88
C TRP A 295 7.38 2.75 -23.99
N ARG A 296 7.34 3.89 -24.73
CA ARG A 296 6.44 4.05 -25.88
C ARG A 296 6.68 3.01 -26.95
N LYS A 297 7.95 2.73 -27.27
CA LYS A 297 8.33 1.72 -28.25
C LYS A 297 8.13 0.28 -27.78
N ALA A 298 8.19 0.04 -26.46
CA ALA A 298 8.05 -1.29 -25.89
C ALA A 298 6.58 -1.69 -25.65
N ALA A 299 5.67 -0.71 -25.61
CA ALA A 299 4.27 -0.91 -25.29
C ALA A 299 3.54 -1.74 -26.37
N ASP A 300 2.66 -2.63 -25.92
CA ASP A 300 1.71 -3.33 -26.77
C ASP A 300 0.54 -2.40 -27.15
N LYS A 301 0.13 -1.52 -26.23
CA LYS A 301 -0.90 -0.49 -26.46
C LYS A 301 -0.66 0.74 -25.58
N HIS A 302 -1.16 1.87 -26.08
CA HIS A 302 -1.23 3.13 -25.34
C HIS A 302 -2.67 3.39 -24.90
N ILE A 303 -2.85 3.76 -23.65
CA ILE A 303 -4.16 3.98 -23.04
C ILE A 303 -4.25 5.38 -22.43
N ARG A 304 -5.46 5.95 -22.45
CA ARG A 304 -5.73 7.25 -21.80
C ARG A 304 -7.01 7.23 -20.99
N ILE A 305 -7.04 8.04 -19.95
CA ILE A 305 -8.25 8.41 -19.23
C ILE A 305 -8.84 9.63 -19.94
N PRO A 306 -10.12 9.64 -20.34
CA PRO A 306 -10.72 10.79 -21.03
C PRO A 306 -10.81 11.98 -20.07
N MET A 307 -10.34 13.12 -20.54
CA MET A 307 -10.41 14.40 -19.82
C MET A 307 -11.49 15.26 -20.48
N LEU A 308 -12.56 15.57 -19.74
CA LEU A 308 -13.71 16.33 -20.25
C LEU A 308 -13.66 17.81 -19.85
N GLY A 309 -12.70 18.22 -19.05
CA GLY A 309 -12.50 19.57 -18.55
C GLY A 309 -11.40 20.32 -19.28
N ALA A 310 -10.95 21.42 -18.69
CA ALA A 310 -9.89 22.27 -19.23
C ALA A 310 -8.47 21.72 -18.96
N LEU A 311 -8.32 20.80 -18.01
CA LEU A 311 -7.02 20.19 -17.69
C LEU A 311 -6.79 18.93 -18.54
N ASP A 312 -5.55 18.67 -18.89
CA ASP A 312 -5.11 17.56 -19.74
C ASP A 312 -4.68 16.30 -18.96
N SER A 313 -4.51 16.41 -17.65
CA SER A 313 -3.98 15.33 -16.82
C SER A 313 -4.58 15.30 -15.41
N LEU A 314 -4.53 14.12 -14.79
CA LEU A 314 -4.80 13.87 -13.39
C LEU A 314 -3.48 13.62 -12.64
N ASN A 315 -3.51 13.76 -11.33
CA ASN A 315 -2.42 13.31 -10.48
C ASN A 315 -2.11 11.82 -10.75
N VAL A 316 -0.83 11.46 -10.82
CA VAL A 316 -0.38 10.11 -11.20
C VAL A 316 -0.97 9.02 -10.30
N SER A 317 -1.14 9.28 -9.00
CA SER A 317 -1.72 8.28 -8.08
C SER A 317 -3.22 8.07 -8.29
N VAL A 318 -3.94 9.12 -8.69
CA VAL A 318 -5.36 9.04 -9.07
C VAL A 318 -5.52 8.25 -10.36
N SER A 319 -4.71 8.58 -11.38
CA SER A 319 -4.70 7.83 -12.63
C SER A 319 -4.37 6.36 -12.42
N ALA A 320 -3.38 6.05 -11.58
CA ALA A 320 -3.02 4.68 -11.21
C ALA A 320 -4.20 3.93 -10.59
N ALA A 321 -4.92 4.56 -9.66
CA ALA A 321 -6.08 3.95 -9.02
C ALA A 321 -7.18 3.63 -10.05
N ILE A 322 -7.52 4.57 -10.93
CA ILE A 322 -8.54 4.38 -11.98
C ILE A 322 -8.17 3.18 -12.86
N LEU A 323 -6.94 3.12 -13.36
CA LEU A 323 -6.50 2.07 -14.27
C LEU A 323 -6.39 0.70 -13.59
N LEU A 324 -5.90 0.65 -12.35
CA LEU A 324 -5.83 -0.58 -11.57
C LEU A 324 -7.22 -1.16 -11.31
N PHE A 325 -8.18 -0.34 -10.88
CA PHE A 325 -9.54 -0.80 -10.59
C PHE A 325 -10.34 -1.12 -11.85
N GLU A 326 -10.03 -0.51 -12.98
CA GLU A 326 -10.57 -0.97 -14.28
C GLU A 326 -10.07 -2.38 -14.62
N ALA A 327 -8.78 -2.65 -14.44
CA ALA A 327 -8.26 -4.01 -14.63
C ALA A 327 -8.94 -5.02 -13.68
N VAL A 328 -9.17 -4.66 -12.42
CA VAL A 328 -9.92 -5.48 -11.46
C VAL A 328 -11.35 -5.71 -11.93
N ARG A 329 -12.06 -4.67 -12.39
CA ARG A 329 -13.43 -4.78 -12.93
C ARG A 329 -13.50 -5.74 -14.13
N GLN A 330 -12.59 -5.61 -15.09
CA GLN A 330 -12.56 -6.45 -16.28
C GLN A 330 -12.24 -7.92 -15.95
N ARG A 331 -11.45 -8.17 -14.90
CA ARG A 331 -11.09 -9.52 -14.43
C ARG A 331 -12.20 -10.21 -13.63
N GLY A 332 -13.39 -9.60 -13.56
CA GLY A 332 -14.52 -10.14 -12.82
C GLY A 332 -14.27 -10.16 -11.32
N GLY A 333 -13.55 -9.17 -10.81
CA GLY A 333 -13.30 -9.00 -9.37
C GLY A 333 -14.62 -9.03 -8.61
N CYS A 334 -14.98 -10.21 -8.13
CA CYS A 334 -16.05 -10.38 -7.17
C CYS A 334 -15.53 -9.71 -5.90
N PHE A 335 -16.06 -8.55 -5.57
CA PHE A 335 -15.91 -8.00 -4.25
C PHE A 335 -16.69 -8.93 -3.32
N THR A 336 -16.03 -9.98 -2.82
CA THR A 336 -16.53 -10.68 -1.66
C THR A 336 -16.64 -9.62 -0.58
N GLU A 337 -17.83 -9.40 -0.07
CA GLU A 337 -18.10 -8.51 1.05
C GLU A 337 -17.01 -8.78 2.10
N VAL A 338 -16.33 -7.71 2.53
CA VAL A 338 -15.35 -7.83 3.61
C VAL A 338 -16.13 -8.30 4.82
N PRO A 339 -15.90 -9.51 5.34
CA PRO A 339 -16.65 -9.98 6.50
C PRO A 339 -16.35 -9.03 7.67
N GLY A 340 -17.33 -8.23 8.07
CA GLY A 340 -17.23 -7.41 9.27
C GLY A 340 -17.20 -5.89 9.09
N LEU A 341 -17.67 -5.34 7.96
CA LEU A 341 -18.09 -3.93 7.88
C LEU A 341 -19.58 -3.83 8.11
#